data_6de828f530aa0632c8f353f77d35cb4b
#
_entry.id   6de828f530aa0632c8f353f77d35cb4b
#
_cell.length_a   1.000
_cell.length_b   1.000
_cell.length_c   1.000
_cell.angle_alpha   90.00
_cell.angle_beta   90.00
_cell.angle_gamma   90.00
#
_symmetry.space_group_name_H-M   'P 1'
#
loop_
_entity.id
_entity.type
_entity.pdbx_description
1 polymer ?
#
loop_
_entity_poly.entity_id
_entity_poly.type
_entity_poly.pdbx_seq_one_letter_code
_entity_poly.pdbx_strand_id
1 'polypeptide(L)'
;MSAAAMVVPDVRWPTTATTLVESRSFDATAMARALLARGPKAVVVKHLDYPGKPADVFEMLLVTADESWHLRRPLLAFPRQPVGVGDLTSGLFLARVLLGDSLVVAFEFAAAAVHEVLLETQACASYELELVRAQDRIAHPRVRFEATPISL
;
A
#
# COMPACT_ATOMS: atom_id res chain seq x y z
N MET A 1 -15.64 0.75 -5.11
CA MET A 1 -14.62 0.72 -4.03
C MET A 1 -13.64 1.84 -4.31
N SER A 2 -13.17 2.54 -3.28
CA SER A 2 -12.36 3.76 -3.43
C SER A 2 -10.87 3.39 -3.40
N ALA A 3 -10.09 3.90 -4.34
CA ALA A 3 -8.63 3.81 -4.28
C ALA A 3 -8.12 4.81 -3.23
N ALA A 4 -7.33 4.33 -2.27
CA ALA A 4 -6.71 5.19 -1.27
C ALA A 4 -5.25 5.47 -1.66
N ALA A 5 -4.88 6.73 -1.75
CA ALA A 5 -3.52 7.16 -2.00
C ALA A 5 -2.87 7.66 -0.71
N MET A 6 -1.64 7.24 -0.47
CA MET A 6 -0.79 7.76 0.58
C MET A 6 0.24 8.70 -0.04
N VAL A 7 0.34 9.89 0.53
CA VAL A 7 1.28 10.93 0.09
C VAL A 7 2.44 10.97 1.08
N VAL A 8 3.67 10.80 0.59
CA VAL A 8 4.89 10.89 1.40
C VAL A 8 5.47 12.29 1.25
N PRO A 9 5.45 13.14 2.30
CA PRO A 9 6.01 14.49 2.25
C PRO A 9 7.54 14.47 2.22
N ASP A 10 8.14 15.59 1.85
CA ASP A 10 9.57 15.83 2.04
C ASP A 10 9.90 15.90 3.54
N VAL A 11 11.02 15.29 3.96
CA VAL A 11 11.38 15.04 5.37
C VAL A 11 11.77 16.31 6.15
N ARG A 12 11.14 17.44 5.88
CA ARG A 12 11.16 18.61 6.75
C ARG A 12 9.80 18.85 7.38
N TRP A 13 9.38 17.84 8.22
CA TRP A 13 8.25 17.90 9.16
C TRP A 13 6.88 18.33 8.63
N PRO A 14 5.77 17.95 9.37
CA PRO A 14 4.97 16.78 8.93
C PRO A 14 3.62 17.27 8.44
N THR A 15 3.28 16.94 7.24
CA THR A 15 1.86 16.86 6.89
C THR A 15 1.63 15.54 6.14
N THR A 16 1.35 14.51 6.90
CA THR A 16 0.72 13.31 6.36
C THR A 16 -0.69 13.65 5.94
N ALA A 17 -0.88 13.99 4.69
CA ALA A 17 -2.20 14.10 4.12
C ALA A 17 -2.54 12.77 3.46
N THR A 18 -3.30 11.93 4.17
CA THR A 18 -4.01 10.82 3.53
C THR A 18 -5.20 11.41 2.79
N THR A 19 -5.08 11.62 1.50
CA THR A 19 -6.22 12.06 0.69
C THR A 19 -6.89 10.83 0.11
N LEU A 20 -8.10 10.53 0.56
CA LEU A 20 -8.98 9.58 -0.11
C LEU A 20 -9.47 10.22 -1.41
N VAL A 21 -9.12 9.62 -2.53
CA VAL A 21 -9.64 10.01 -3.84
C VAL A 21 -10.56 8.91 -4.33
N GLU A 22 -11.84 9.19 -4.43
CA GLU A 22 -12.80 8.32 -5.09
C GLU A 22 -12.63 8.46 -6.60
N SER A 23 -12.26 7.36 -7.26
CA SER A 23 -12.11 7.34 -8.70
C SER A 23 -12.99 6.27 -9.34
N ARG A 24 -13.84 6.71 -10.23
CA ARG A 24 -14.55 5.86 -11.18
C ARG A 24 -13.77 5.87 -12.49
N SER A 25 -13.14 4.74 -12.83
CA SER A 25 -12.47 4.51 -14.13
C SER A 25 -11.44 5.59 -14.50
N PHE A 26 -10.28 5.62 -13.84
CA PHE A 26 -9.23 6.59 -14.15
C PHE A 26 -7.83 5.96 -14.11
N ASP A 27 -6.95 6.52 -14.91
CA ASP A 27 -5.53 6.30 -14.85
C ASP A 27 -5.00 6.70 -13.46
N ALA A 28 -4.85 5.71 -12.57
CA ALA A 28 -4.36 5.89 -11.21
C ALA A 28 -2.99 6.59 -11.18
N THR A 29 -2.24 6.45 -12.25
CA THR A 29 -0.94 7.07 -12.44
C THR A 29 -1.06 8.58 -12.70
N ALA A 30 -2.00 8.99 -13.55
CA ALA A 30 -2.25 10.41 -13.80
C ALA A 30 -2.69 11.12 -12.51
N MET A 31 -3.50 10.47 -11.70
CA MET A 31 -3.90 11.00 -10.39
C MET A 31 -2.73 11.07 -9.41
N ALA A 32 -1.89 10.05 -9.34
CA ALA A 32 -0.70 10.05 -8.51
C ALA A 32 0.26 11.19 -8.92
N ARG A 33 0.45 11.42 -10.23
CA ARG A 33 1.25 12.54 -10.75
C ARG A 33 0.67 13.91 -10.39
N ALA A 34 -0.64 14.06 -10.47
CA ALA A 34 -1.29 15.30 -10.04
C ALA A 34 -1.10 15.58 -8.54
N LEU A 35 -1.04 14.53 -7.72
CA LEU A 35 -0.70 14.65 -6.29
C LEU A 35 0.79 14.99 -6.09
N LEU A 36 1.71 14.37 -6.85
CA LEU A 36 3.14 14.70 -6.80
C LEU A 36 3.40 16.16 -7.11
N ALA A 37 2.68 16.76 -8.05
CA ALA A 37 2.78 18.19 -8.39
C ALA A 37 2.44 19.12 -7.21
N ARG A 38 1.83 18.58 -6.14
CA ARG A 38 1.51 19.34 -4.91
C ARG A 38 2.62 19.29 -3.85
N GLY A 39 3.74 18.62 -4.14
CA GLY A 39 4.95 18.66 -3.32
C GLY A 39 5.46 17.37 -2.70
N PRO A 40 4.68 16.27 -2.57
CA PRO A 40 5.23 15.03 -2.02
C PRO A 40 6.24 14.40 -2.97
N LYS A 41 7.19 13.63 -2.42
CA LYS A 41 8.21 12.93 -3.23
C LYS A 41 7.71 11.61 -3.80
N ALA A 42 6.73 11.01 -3.18
CA ALA A 42 6.15 9.74 -3.62
C ALA A 42 4.67 9.67 -3.28
N VAL A 43 3.94 8.91 -4.09
CA VAL A 43 2.53 8.58 -3.87
C VAL A 43 2.38 7.06 -3.95
N VAL A 44 1.77 6.46 -2.93
CA VAL A 44 1.38 5.06 -2.94
C VAL A 44 -0.13 4.99 -3.15
N VAL A 45 -0.54 4.35 -4.24
CA VAL A 45 -1.95 4.06 -4.52
C VAL A 45 -2.22 2.62 -4.12
N LYS A 46 -3.19 2.43 -3.23
CA LYS A 46 -3.60 1.11 -2.74
C LYS A 46 -4.92 0.70 -3.37
N HIS A 47 -5.08 -0.58 -3.64
CA HIS A 47 -6.32 -1.18 -4.10
C HIS A 47 -6.77 -0.59 -5.44
N LEU A 48 -5.97 -0.84 -6.48
CA LEU A 48 -6.37 -0.49 -7.83
C LEU A 48 -7.64 -1.25 -8.23
N ASP A 49 -8.57 -0.57 -8.87
CA ASP A 49 -9.79 -1.16 -9.39
C ASP A 49 -10.03 -0.64 -10.82
N TYR A 50 -10.10 -1.56 -11.78
CA TYR A 50 -10.28 -1.25 -13.19
C TYR A 50 -11.02 -2.40 -13.92
N PRO A 51 -11.69 -2.13 -15.05
CA PRO A 51 -12.35 -3.18 -15.83
C PRO A 51 -11.38 -4.28 -16.26
N GLY A 52 -11.74 -5.53 -15.99
CA GLY A 52 -10.91 -6.69 -16.34
C GLY A 52 -9.84 -7.07 -15.33
N LYS A 53 -9.74 -6.37 -14.21
CA LYS A 53 -8.84 -6.76 -13.09
C LYS A 53 -9.25 -8.15 -12.56
N PRO A 54 -8.28 -9.06 -12.33
CA PRO A 54 -8.56 -10.33 -11.67
C PRO A 54 -9.14 -10.12 -10.26
N ALA A 55 -10.20 -10.86 -9.95
CA ALA A 55 -10.94 -10.68 -8.69
C ALA A 55 -10.16 -11.13 -7.44
N ASP A 56 -9.16 -11.99 -7.62
CA ASP A 56 -8.32 -12.59 -6.59
C ASP A 56 -6.98 -11.87 -6.38
N VAL A 57 -6.78 -10.74 -7.07
CA VAL A 57 -5.53 -9.96 -7.01
C VAL A 57 -5.74 -8.60 -6.36
N PHE A 58 -4.89 -8.29 -5.41
CA PHE A 58 -4.72 -6.95 -4.86
C PHE A 58 -3.54 -6.27 -5.53
N GLU A 59 -3.75 -5.06 -6.00
CA GLU A 59 -2.74 -4.30 -6.74
C GLU A 59 -2.49 -2.95 -6.10
N MET A 60 -1.22 -2.52 -6.17
CA MET A 60 -0.74 -1.24 -5.65
C MET A 60 0.21 -0.59 -6.65
N LEU A 61 0.30 0.74 -6.61
CA LEU A 61 1.31 1.51 -7.32
C LEU A 61 2.14 2.34 -6.33
N LEU A 62 3.41 2.45 -6.62
CA LEU A 62 4.31 3.48 -6.08
C LEU A 62 4.73 4.37 -7.23
N VAL A 63 4.51 5.68 -7.11
CA VAL A 63 4.80 6.67 -8.14
C VAL A 63 5.66 7.76 -7.55
N THR A 64 6.77 8.07 -8.21
CA THR A 64 7.65 9.22 -7.95
C THR A 64 7.66 10.15 -9.16
N ALA A 65 8.45 11.21 -9.11
CA ALA A 65 8.63 12.10 -10.28
C ALA A 65 9.23 11.36 -11.48
N ASP A 66 10.17 10.44 -11.21
CA ASP A 66 11.01 9.83 -12.23
C ASP A 66 10.60 8.40 -12.58
N GLU A 67 10.03 7.68 -11.62
CA GLU A 67 9.80 6.25 -11.72
C GLU A 67 8.44 5.83 -11.16
N SER A 68 7.96 4.67 -11.60
CA SER A 68 6.75 4.08 -11.09
C SER A 68 6.87 2.57 -11.03
N TRP A 69 6.28 1.98 -10.01
CA TRP A 69 6.31 0.54 -9.77
C TRP A 69 4.91 0.01 -9.49
N HIS A 70 4.65 -1.17 -9.99
CA HIS A 70 3.43 -1.92 -9.80
C HIS A 70 3.73 -3.16 -8.95
N LEU A 71 2.93 -3.42 -7.94
CA LEU A 71 3.03 -4.58 -7.08
C LEU A 71 1.69 -5.31 -7.04
N ARG A 72 1.76 -6.63 -7.13
CA ARG A 72 0.63 -7.55 -7.06
C ARG A 72 0.80 -8.52 -5.91
N ARG A 73 -0.28 -8.82 -5.23
CA ARG A 73 -0.36 -9.90 -4.24
C ARG A 73 -1.75 -10.53 -4.24
N PRO A 74 -1.93 -11.72 -3.66
CA PRO A 74 -3.25 -12.30 -3.49
C PRO A 74 -4.19 -11.36 -2.72
N LEU A 75 -5.41 -11.23 -3.20
CA LEU A 75 -6.50 -10.57 -2.46
C LEU A 75 -7.15 -11.60 -1.55
N LEU A 76 -7.03 -11.39 -0.25
CA LEU A 76 -7.67 -12.25 0.74
C LEU A 76 -9.14 -11.86 0.91
N ALA A 77 -10.00 -12.86 0.83
CA ALA A 77 -11.45 -12.66 1.02
C ALA A 77 -11.80 -12.66 2.50
N PHE A 78 -12.61 -11.68 2.90
CA PHE A 78 -13.15 -11.58 4.25
C PHE A 78 -14.66 -11.41 4.19
N PRO A 79 -15.43 -12.07 5.08
CA PRO A 79 -16.88 -11.83 5.20
C PRO A 79 -17.19 -10.36 5.52
N ARG A 80 -16.32 -9.75 6.32
CA ARG A 80 -16.30 -8.33 6.64
C ARG A 80 -14.85 -7.83 6.55
N GLN A 81 -14.65 -6.75 5.82
CA GLN A 81 -13.30 -6.18 5.63
C GLN A 81 -12.70 -5.74 6.98
N PRO A 82 -11.47 -6.16 7.30
CA PRO A 82 -10.77 -5.71 8.51
C PRO A 82 -10.55 -4.20 8.51
N VAL A 83 -10.65 -3.60 9.69
CA VAL A 83 -10.42 -2.16 9.90
C VAL A 83 -8.94 -1.90 10.15
N GLY A 84 -8.43 -0.74 9.73
CA GLY A 84 -7.06 -0.31 10.02
C GLY A 84 -5.98 -0.79 9.04
N VAL A 85 -6.34 -1.55 8.00
CA VAL A 85 -5.37 -2.03 6.98
C VAL A 85 -4.64 -0.87 6.30
N GLY A 86 -5.35 0.23 6.04
CA GLY A 86 -4.78 1.42 5.42
C GLY A 86 -3.74 2.09 6.31
N ASP A 87 -4.05 2.24 7.59
CA ASP A 87 -3.17 2.87 8.58
C ASP A 87 -1.92 2.01 8.83
N LEU A 88 -2.11 0.69 8.94
CA LEU A 88 -1.00 -0.25 9.07
C LEU A 88 -0.05 -0.16 7.87
N THR A 89 -0.60 -0.17 6.64
CA THR A 89 0.22 -0.03 5.41
C THR A 89 1.02 1.26 5.43
N SER A 90 0.38 2.37 5.78
CA SER A 90 1.00 3.69 5.81
C SER A 90 2.08 3.78 6.88
N GLY A 91 1.81 3.26 8.07
CA GLY A 91 2.76 3.24 9.19
C GLY A 91 3.99 2.41 8.88
N LEU A 92 3.82 1.21 8.33
CA LEU A 92 4.93 0.31 7.97
C LEU A 92 5.79 0.89 6.84
N PHE A 93 5.16 1.43 5.79
CA PHE A 93 5.87 2.07 4.70
C PHE A 93 6.72 3.25 5.21
N LEU A 94 6.11 4.15 5.98
CA LEU A 94 6.82 5.31 6.53
C LEU A 94 7.95 4.90 7.48
N ALA A 95 7.71 3.92 8.35
CA ALA A 95 8.73 3.42 9.27
C ALA A 95 9.97 2.91 8.52
N ARG A 96 9.79 2.14 7.44
CA ARG A 96 10.90 1.62 6.63
C ARG A 96 11.67 2.73 5.91
N VAL A 97 10.94 3.72 5.35
CA VAL A 97 11.59 4.90 4.74
C VAL A 97 12.41 5.67 5.77
N LEU A 98 11.89 5.88 6.98
CA LEU A 98 12.62 6.56 8.06
C LEU A 98 13.83 5.77 8.59
N LEU A 99 13.80 4.44 8.46
CA LEU A 99 14.94 3.56 8.77
C LEU A 99 16.01 3.56 7.67
N GLY A 100 15.76 4.25 6.55
CA GLY A 100 16.73 4.41 5.46
C GLY A 100 16.55 3.46 4.27
N ASP A 101 15.48 2.69 4.23
CA ASP A 101 15.18 1.88 3.05
C ASP A 101 14.83 2.75 1.84
N SER A 102 15.10 2.23 0.64
CA SER A 102 14.57 2.84 -0.57
C SER A 102 13.04 2.76 -0.60
N LEU A 103 12.39 3.65 -1.35
CA LEU A 103 10.94 3.67 -1.47
C LEU A 103 10.37 2.33 -1.97
N VAL A 104 11.08 1.68 -2.91
CA VAL A 104 10.66 0.38 -3.44
C VAL A 104 10.75 -0.71 -2.37
N VAL A 105 11.86 -0.80 -1.65
CA VAL A 105 12.05 -1.77 -0.56
C VAL A 105 11.02 -1.56 0.55
N ALA A 106 10.76 -0.31 0.93
CA ALA A 106 9.73 0.02 1.92
C ALA A 106 8.33 -0.38 1.44
N PHE A 107 8.04 -0.19 0.15
CA PHE A 107 6.78 -0.53 -0.49
C PHE A 107 6.54 -2.05 -0.51
N GLU A 108 7.53 -2.83 -0.93
CA GLU A 108 7.50 -4.29 -0.95
C GLU A 108 7.35 -4.86 0.47
N PHE A 109 8.12 -4.32 1.42
CA PHE A 109 8.04 -4.73 2.81
C PHE A 109 6.65 -4.47 3.39
N ALA A 110 6.09 -3.28 3.20
CA ALA A 110 4.76 -2.94 3.71
C ALA A 110 3.69 -3.86 3.12
N ALA A 111 3.75 -4.18 1.81
CA ALA A 111 2.84 -5.10 1.17
C ALA A 111 2.92 -6.51 1.76
N ALA A 112 4.14 -7.00 2.02
CA ALA A 112 4.40 -8.33 2.60
C ALA A 112 3.94 -8.42 4.06
N ALA A 113 4.33 -7.46 4.90
CA ALA A 113 3.97 -7.45 6.32
C ALA A 113 2.45 -7.33 6.53
N VAL A 114 1.78 -6.46 5.77
CA VAL A 114 0.32 -6.35 5.80
C VAL A 114 -0.35 -7.65 5.36
N HIS A 115 0.18 -8.33 4.34
CA HIS A 115 -0.37 -9.62 3.90
C HIS A 115 -0.29 -10.68 5.01
N GLU A 116 0.82 -10.76 5.72
CA GLU A 116 1.00 -11.67 6.86
C GLU A 116 0.00 -11.39 8.00
N VAL A 117 -0.23 -10.11 8.31
CA VAL A 117 -1.25 -9.73 9.31
C VAL A 117 -2.64 -10.15 8.84
N LEU A 118 -2.96 -9.94 7.58
CA LEU A 118 -4.25 -10.33 7.01
C LEU A 118 -4.45 -11.84 7.00
N LEU A 119 -3.42 -12.64 6.75
CA LEU A 119 -3.48 -14.10 6.86
C LEU A 119 -3.80 -14.54 8.30
N GLU A 120 -3.17 -13.95 9.30
CA GLU A 120 -3.46 -14.24 10.71
C GLU A 120 -4.88 -13.81 11.09
N THR A 121 -5.29 -12.62 10.66
CA THR A 121 -6.64 -12.09 10.87
C THR A 121 -7.71 -13.02 10.27
N GLN A 122 -7.46 -13.53 9.06
CA GLN A 122 -8.35 -14.48 8.38
C GLN A 122 -8.41 -15.81 9.13
N ALA A 123 -7.25 -16.35 9.56
CA ALA A 123 -7.17 -17.58 10.32
C ALA A 123 -7.92 -17.52 11.65
N CYS A 124 -7.94 -16.34 12.29
CA CYS A 124 -8.68 -16.10 13.53
C CYS A 124 -10.17 -15.76 13.30
N ALA A 125 -10.62 -15.67 12.05
CA ALA A 125 -11.96 -15.18 11.68
C ALA A 125 -12.31 -13.83 12.33
N SER A 126 -11.29 -13.00 12.56
CA SER A 126 -11.42 -11.69 13.19
C SER A 126 -11.72 -10.61 12.14
N TYR A 127 -12.39 -9.54 12.55
CA TYR A 127 -12.52 -8.32 11.74
C TYR A 127 -11.57 -7.21 12.19
N GLU A 128 -10.92 -7.38 13.34
CA GLU A 128 -9.83 -6.52 13.80
C GLU A 128 -8.49 -7.17 13.45
N LEU A 129 -7.52 -6.35 13.10
CA LEU A 129 -6.20 -6.84 12.71
C LEU A 129 -5.51 -7.54 13.89
N GLU A 130 -5.09 -8.78 13.69
CA GLU A 130 -4.40 -9.61 14.67
C GLU A 130 -2.91 -9.24 14.78
N LEU A 131 -2.64 -7.96 15.14
CA LEU A 131 -1.29 -7.38 15.17
C LEU A 131 -0.38 -8.07 16.18
N VAL A 132 -0.91 -8.37 17.37
CA VAL A 132 -0.14 -9.00 18.45
C VAL A 132 0.29 -10.42 18.06
N ARG A 133 -0.62 -11.19 17.43
CA ARG A 133 -0.32 -12.54 16.95
C ARG A 133 0.65 -12.53 15.79
N ALA A 134 0.56 -11.53 14.93
CA ALA A 134 1.39 -11.40 13.75
C ALA A 134 2.68 -10.60 13.98
N GLN A 135 3.00 -10.15 15.20
CA GLN A 135 4.10 -9.21 15.47
C GLN A 135 5.46 -9.66 14.90
N ASP A 136 5.80 -10.94 15.01
CA ASP A 136 7.07 -11.46 14.48
C ASP A 136 7.08 -11.45 12.94
N ARG A 137 5.92 -11.68 12.32
CA ARG A 137 5.74 -11.65 10.86
C ARG A 137 5.65 -10.21 10.32
N ILE A 138 5.24 -9.25 11.15
CA ILE A 138 5.34 -7.84 10.80
C ILE A 138 6.82 -7.44 10.71
N ALA A 139 7.63 -7.85 11.68
CA ALA A 139 9.05 -7.54 11.71
C ALA A 139 9.84 -8.33 10.63
N HIS A 140 9.45 -9.58 10.40
CA HIS A 140 10.14 -10.52 9.50
C HIS A 140 9.12 -11.25 8.61
N PRO A 141 8.56 -10.58 7.58
CA PRO A 141 7.61 -11.21 6.66
C PRO A 141 8.22 -12.44 5.98
N ARG A 142 7.48 -13.54 5.96
CA ARG A 142 7.90 -14.79 5.32
C ARG A 142 7.64 -14.79 3.82
N VAL A 143 6.61 -14.05 3.40
CA VAL A 143 6.30 -13.85 1.99
C VAL A 143 7.07 -12.65 1.45
N ARG A 144 7.30 -12.65 0.13
CA ARG A 144 7.87 -11.52 -0.59
C ARG A 144 7.01 -11.23 -1.81
N PHE A 145 6.81 -9.97 -2.08
CA PHE A 145 6.16 -9.48 -3.28
C PHE A 145 7.09 -8.47 -3.92
N GLU A 146 7.42 -8.69 -5.18
CA GLU A 146 8.32 -7.83 -5.92
C GLU A 146 7.53 -6.77 -6.69
N ALA A 147 7.99 -5.55 -6.61
CA ALA A 147 7.47 -4.44 -7.39
C ALA A 147 8.15 -4.44 -8.77
N THR A 148 7.36 -4.40 -9.83
CA THR A 148 7.85 -4.32 -11.20
C THR A 148 7.82 -2.87 -11.68
N PRO A 149 8.91 -2.36 -12.28
CA PRO A 149 8.89 -1.03 -12.88
C PRO A 149 7.89 -0.99 -14.02
N ILE A 150 7.17 0.12 -14.14
CA ILE A 150 6.27 0.38 -15.24
C ILE A 150 6.69 1.65 -15.98
N SER A 151 6.75 1.56 -17.31
CA SER A 151 6.91 2.74 -18.15
C SER A 151 5.60 3.49 -18.22
N LEU A 152 5.65 4.80 -18.04
CA LEU A 152 4.51 5.70 -18.02
C LEU A 152 4.56 6.67 -19.19
#